data_c1e6478dff07c2f85b8ba96f0a4e0f30
#
_entry.id   c1e6478dff07c2f85b8ba96f0a4e0f30
#
_cell.length_a   1.000
_cell.length_b   1.000
_cell.length_c   1.000
_cell.angle_alpha   90.00
_cell.angle_beta   90.00
_cell.angle_gamma   90.00
#
_symmetry.space_group_name_H-M   'P 1'
#
loop_
_entity.id
_entity.type
_entity.pdbx_description
1 polymer ?
#
loop_
_entity_poly.entity_id
_entity_poly.type
_entity_poly.pdbx_seq_one_letter_code
_entity_poly.pdbx_strand_id
1 'polypeptide(L)'
;MEERARFVLEVEKAEMSVAELCKRYGVSRKTGYKWIRRYWAEGLDGIRERSSRPHSCPHKTSQEWEMRTITERLKHSSWGPKKIREVLQRKGWDVRVPAASTIGDILRRAGLVSTRRSRRRRKTYYSGPLTEAIYPNHVWAVDYKGWFRTGDGVRCEPLTISDLYSRYVLEVKGLADQSYEGARGVFERVFEEYGLPEIIRSDNGGPFASRGAGGLSRLSVWWVLLGIKPEFIAKGHPEQNGVHERMHLTLKKEATIPAARNLRGQQRRFDRWREEFNENRPHEALRMKTPSQKYSGSSRRYERGVNNKKQINYPDGYEVRRVRTNGEIKWMGRRRFIGDALKGVLVEIKKVEDGHHQVYFDSILLGDLYDIDYKGLRPVVGVHESNARKGEKV
;
A
#
# COMPACT_ATOMS: atom_id res chain seq x y z
N MET A 1 -21.37 -35.48 -30.41
CA MET A 1 -22.79 -35.65 -30.77
C MET A 1 -22.93 -36.49 -32.04
N GLU A 2 -22.13 -36.23 -33.03
CA GLU A 2 -22.14 -36.89 -34.36
C GLU A 2 -21.96 -38.42 -34.30
N GLU A 3 -21.00 -38.92 -33.51
CA GLU A 3 -20.79 -40.38 -33.34
C GLU A 3 -21.96 -41.11 -32.68
N ARG A 4 -22.66 -40.48 -31.72
CA ARG A 4 -23.85 -41.06 -31.09
C ARG A 4 -25.02 -41.13 -32.08
N ALA A 5 -25.16 -40.09 -32.90
CA ALA A 5 -26.17 -40.08 -33.94
C ALA A 5 -25.89 -41.18 -35.01
N ARG A 6 -24.65 -41.31 -35.46
CA ARG A 6 -24.21 -42.37 -36.36
C ARG A 6 -24.47 -43.77 -35.80
N PHE A 7 -24.11 -43.99 -34.54
CA PHE A 7 -24.34 -45.25 -33.85
C PHE A 7 -25.85 -45.66 -33.90
N VAL A 8 -26.74 -44.72 -33.56
CA VAL A 8 -28.16 -45.03 -33.50
C VAL A 8 -28.76 -45.22 -34.90
N LEU A 9 -28.32 -44.45 -35.89
CA LEU A 9 -28.77 -44.63 -37.29
C LEU A 9 -28.28 -45.96 -37.89
N GLU A 10 -27.05 -46.43 -37.49
CA GLU A 10 -26.58 -47.75 -37.91
C GLU A 10 -27.39 -48.90 -37.22
N VAL A 11 -27.85 -48.69 -35.98
CA VAL A 11 -28.76 -49.63 -35.33
C VAL A 11 -30.11 -49.74 -36.08
N GLU A 12 -30.64 -48.63 -36.58
CA GLU A 12 -31.90 -48.64 -37.39
C GLU A 12 -31.76 -49.38 -38.73
N LYS A 13 -30.55 -49.32 -39.33
CA LYS A 13 -30.31 -50.09 -40.57
C LYS A 13 -30.30 -51.59 -40.37
N ALA A 14 -30.23 -52.11 -39.16
CA ALA A 14 -30.23 -53.49 -38.75
C ALA A 14 -29.22 -54.42 -39.48
N GLU A 15 -28.12 -53.82 -40.03
CA GLU A 15 -27.08 -54.56 -40.73
C GLU A 15 -26.13 -55.31 -39.80
N MET A 16 -26.04 -54.86 -38.58
CA MET A 16 -25.15 -55.41 -37.54
C MET A 16 -25.86 -55.51 -36.16
N SER A 17 -25.46 -56.47 -35.36
CA SER A 17 -26.00 -56.60 -34.02
C SER A 17 -25.59 -55.40 -33.14
N VAL A 18 -26.41 -54.99 -32.17
CA VAL A 18 -26.09 -53.91 -31.22
C VAL A 18 -24.79 -54.20 -30.46
N ALA A 19 -24.48 -55.49 -30.26
CA ALA A 19 -23.24 -55.89 -29.56
C ALA A 19 -22.00 -55.58 -30.39
N GLU A 20 -22.05 -55.85 -31.72
CA GLU A 20 -20.96 -55.55 -32.64
C GLU A 20 -20.78 -54.05 -32.86
N LEU A 21 -21.86 -53.32 -32.99
CA LEU A 21 -21.83 -51.85 -33.06
C LEU A 21 -21.23 -51.23 -31.80
N CYS A 22 -21.59 -51.70 -30.60
CA CYS A 22 -20.99 -51.25 -29.38
C CYS A 22 -19.46 -51.47 -29.35
N LYS A 23 -19.01 -52.63 -29.87
CA LYS A 23 -17.58 -52.97 -29.99
C LYS A 23 -16.89 -52.03 -30.98
N ARG A 24 -17.49 -51.79 -32.15
CA ARG A 24 -16.99 -50.91 -33.22
C ARG A 24 -16.86 -49.45 -32.76
N TYR A 25 -17.83 -48.96 -31.98
CA TYR A 25 -17.86 -47.59 -31.47
C TYR A 25 -17.14 -47.45 -30.10
N GLY A 26 -16.53 -48.52 -29.56
CA GLY A 26 -15.80 -48.49 -28.29
C GLY A 26 -16.65 -48.16 -27.09
N VAL A 27 -17.94 -48.48 -27.10
CA VAL A 27 -18.87 -48.20 -25.99
C VAL A 27 -19.38 -49.45 -25.33
N SER A 28 -19.72 -49.37 -24.03
CA SER A 28 -20.34 -50.50 -23.35
C SER A 28 -21.76 -50.77 -23.89
N ARG A 29 -22.22 -52.04 -23.87
CA ARG A 29 -23.61 -52.39 -24.24
C ARG A 29 -24.62 -51.56 -23.45
N LYS A 30 -24.38 -51.31 -22.14
CA LYS A 30 -25.24 -50.47 -21.31
C LYS A 30 -25.36 -49.04 -21.87
N THR A 31 -24.26 -48.48 -22.36
CA THR A 31 -24.23 -47.15 -23.00
C THR A 31 -24.96 -47.15 -24.34
N GLY A 32 -24.73 -48.16 -25.19
CA GLY A 32 -25.42 -48.30 -26.47
C GLY A 32 -26.94 -48.39 -26.29
N TYR A 33 -27.42 -49.30 -25.44
CA TYR A 33 -28.87 -49.41 -25.16
C TYR A 33 -29.45 -48.16 -24.48
N LYS A 34 -28.66 -47.40 -23.71
CA LYS A 34 -29.10 -46.12 -23.18
C LYS A 34 -29.36 -45.09 -24.31
N TRP A 35 -28.47 -45.02 -25.31
CA TRP A 35 -28.64 -44.11 -26.44
C TRP A 35 -29.81 -44.52 -27.31
N ILE A 36 -29.96 -45.81 -27.61
CA ILE A 36 -31.08 -46.35 -28.40
C ILE A 36 -32.42 -46.01 -27.74
N ARG A 37 -32.57 -46.29 -26.43
CA ARG A 37 -33.83 -45.99 -25.70
C ARG A 37 -34.15 -44.49 -25.69
N ARG A 38 -33.15 -43.66 -25.56
CA ARG A 38 -33.33 -42.21 -25.56
C ARG A 38 -33.72 -41.69 -26.94
N TYR A 39 -33.14 -42.23 -27.94
CA TYR A 39 -33.48 -41.87 -29.31
C TYR A 39 -34.92 -42.28 -29.69
N TRP A 40 -35.34 -43.48 -29.33
CA TRP A 40 -36.71 -43.91 -29.58
C TRP A 40 -37.76 -43.11 -28.78
N ALA A 41 -37.39 -42.59 -27.62
CA ALA A 41 -38.28 -41.77 -26.79
C ALA A 41 -38.34 -40.29 -27.22
N GLU A 42 -37.24 -39.71 -27.66
CA GLU A 42 -37.08 -38.26 -27.79
C GLU A 42 -36.41 -37.85 -29.15
N GLY A 43 -36.19 -38.81 -30.05
CA GLY A 43 -35.49 -38.57 -31.32
C GLY A 43 -34.03 -38.16 -31.12
N LEU A 44 -33.48 -37.36 -32.03
CA LEU A 44 -32.11 -36.87 -31.98
C LEU A 44 -31.78 -36.01 -30.70
N ASP A 45 -32.79 -35.39 -30.12
CA ASP A 45 -32.58 -34.62 -28.88
C ASP A 45 -32.30 -35.52 -27.67
N GLY A 46 -32.81 -36.76 -27.68
CA GLY A 46 -32.55 -37.73 -26.59
C GLY A 46 -31.10 -38.18 -26.48
N ILE A 47 -30.31 -38.10 -27.55
CA ILE A 47 -28.88 -38.48 -27.54
C ILE A 47 -27.94 -37.34 -27.17
N ARG A 48 -28.45 -36.11 -26.96
CA ARG A 48 -27.66 -35.00 -26.42
C ARG A 48 -27.18 -35.31 -25.03
N GLU A 49 -26.06 -34.66 -24.65
CA GLU A 49 -25.58 -34.75 -23.25
C GLU A 49 -26.58 -34.08 -22.32
N ARG A 50 -27.10 -34.85 -21.39
CA ARG A 50 -27.90 -34.31 -20.29
C ARG A 50 -27.02 -33.90 -19.15
N SER A 51 -27.35 -32.79 -18.53
CA SER A 51 -26.68 -32.34 -17.31
C SER A 51 -26.72 -33.44 -16.25
N SER A 52 -25.58 -33.78 -15.68
CA SER A 52 -25.48 -34.68 -14.54
C SER A 52 -25.78 -34.00 -13.19
N ARG A 53 -26.19 -32.74 -13.24
CA ARG A 53 -26.54 -31.99 -12.01
C ARG A 53 -27.78 -32.60 -11.36
N PRO A 54 -27.75 -32.77 -10.02
CA PRO A 54 -28.95 -33.15 -9.29
C PRO A 54 -30.10 -32.17 -9.53
N HIS A 55 -31.32 -32.69 -9.68
CA HIS A 55 -32.53 -31.86 -9.83
C HIS A 55 -32.83 -31.05 -8.57
N SER A 56 -32.40 -31.51 -7.39
CA SER A 56 -32.52 -30.82 -6.13
C SER A 56 -31.13 -30.67 -5.49
N CYS A 57 -30.84 -29.50 -5.00
CA CYS A 57 -29.60 -29.17 -4.29
C CYS A 57 -29.94 -28.49 -2.94
N PRO A 58 -30.23 -29.29 -1.89
CA PRO A 58 -30.64 -28.75 -0.57
C PRO A 58 -29.69 -27.75 0.04
N HIS A 59 -28.39 -27.86 -0.32
CA HIS A 59 -27.33 -26.98 0.18
C HIS A 59 -27.05 -25.77 -0.74
N LYS A 60 -27.90 -25.51 -1.75
CA LYS A 60 -27.75 -24.36 -2.61
C LYS A 60 -27.91 -23.08 -1.77
N THR A 61 -26.95 -22.18 -1.89
CA THR A 61 -27.04 -20.83 -1.27
C THR A 61 -28.32 -20.14 -1.73
N SER A 62 -29.09 -19.57 -0.79
CA SER A 62 -30.34 -18.89 -1.11
C SER A 62 -30.10 -17.67 -2.00
N GLN A 63 -31.09 -17.32 -2.80
CA GLN A 63 -31.05 -16.14 -3.67
C GLN A 63 -30.82 -14.85 -2.86
N GLU A 64 -31.33 -14.79 -1.66
CA GLU A 64 -31.13 -13.68 -0.73
C GLU A 64 -29.64 -13.47 -0.43
N TRP A 65 -28.89 -14.53 -0.12
CA TRP A 65 -27.45 -14.43 0.11
C TRP A 65 -26.66 -14.06 -1.16
N GLU A 66 -27.11 -14.52 -2.33
CA GLU A 66 -26.52 -14.10 -3.60
C GLU A 66 -26.70 -12.59 -3.80
N MET A 67 -27.91 -12.07 -3.62
CA MET A 67 -28.21 -10.63 -3.74
C MET A 67 -27.43 -9.78 -2.73
N ARG A 68 -27.40 -10.18 -1.46
CA ARG A 68 -26.63 -9.49 -0.41
C ARG A 68 -25.14 -9.43 -0.75
N THR A 69 -24.58 -10.55 -1.18
CA THR A 69 -23.17 -10.63 -1.60
C THR A 69 -22.86 -9.70 -2.76
N ILE A 70 -23.72 -9.69 -3.78
CA ILE A 70 -23.58 -8.83 -4.96
C ILE A 70 -23.71 -7.35 -4.56
N THR A 71 -24.69 -7.01 -3.72
CA THR A 71 -24.91 -5.65 -3.24
C THR A 71 -23.68 -5.11 -2.47
N GLU A 72 -23.10 -5.89 -1.56
CA GLU A 72 -21.89 -5.48 -0.85
C GLU A 72 -20.69 -5.33 -1.80
N ARG A 73 -20.59 -6.19 -2.81
CA ARG A 73 -19.53 -6.08 -3.82
C ARG A 73 -19.66 -4.84 -4.70
N LEU A 74 -20.87 -4.45 -5.04
CA LEU A 74 -21.12 -3.24 -5.83
C LEU A 74 -20.81 -1.98 -5.04
N LYS A 75 -21.11 -1.95 -3.73
CA LYS A 75 -20.72 -0.85 -2.84
C LYS A 75 -19.19 -0.74 -2.69
N HIS A 76 -18.51 -1.86 -2.63
CA HIS A 76 -17.08 -1.97 -2.34
C HIS A 76 -16.37 -2.77 -3.42
N SER A 77 -16.20 -2.18 -4.60
CA SER A 77 -15.72 -2.85 -5.82
C SER A 77 -14.36 -3.54 -5.68
N SER A 78 -13.53 -3.13 -4.72
CA SER A 78 -12.20 -3.69 -4.48
C SER A 78 -12.16 -4.80 -3.40
N TRP A 79 -13.27 -5.05 -2.69
CA TRP A 79 -13.28 -6.01 -1.59
C TRP A 79 -13.39 -7.45 -2.08
N GLY A 80 -12.50 -8.30 -1.61
CA GLY A 80 -12.54 -9.73 -1.89
C GLY A 80 -13.54 -10.48 -1.02
N PRO A 81 -13.77 -11.79 -1.32
CA PRO A 81 -14.77 -12.61 -0.62
C PRO A 81 -14.64 -12.65 0.89
N LYS A 82 -13.41 -12.68 1.43
CA LYS A 82 -13.16 -12.69 2.87
C LYS A 82 -13.68 -11.42 3.57
N LYS A 83 -13.44 -10.25 2.96
CA LYS A 83 -13.89 -8.96 3.50
C LYS A 83 -15.39 -8.81 3.43
N ILE A 84 -15.99 -9.22 2.32
CA ILE A 84 -17.45 -9.22 2.15
C ILE A 84 -18.10 -10.13 3.22
N ARG A 85 -17.55 -11.33 3.43
CA ARG A 85 -18.03 -12.23 4.49
C ARG A 85 -17.99 -11.58 5.85
N GLU A 86 -16.88 -10.97 6.21
CA GLU A 86 -16.70 -10.31 7.49
C GLU A 86 -17.72 -9.19 7.72
N VAL A 87 -17.96 -8.35 6.71
CA VAL A 87 -18.93 -7.26 6.82
C VAL A 87 -20.36 -7.79 6.91
N LEU A 88 -20.70 -8.83 6.16
CA LEU A 88 -22.00 -9.49 6.29
C LEU A 88 -22.21 -10.07 7.69
N GLN A 89 -21.18 -10.63 8.31
CA GLN A 89 -21.24 -11.11 9.69
C GLN A 89 -21.46 -9.96 10.69
N ARG A 90 -20.74 -8.84 10.55
CA ARG A 90 -20.88 -7.65 11.44
C ARG A 90 -22.26 -7.01 11.38
N LYS A 91 -22.96 -7.12 10.26
CA LYS A 91 -24.31 -6.59 10.09
C LYS A 91 -25.40 -7.37 10.86
N GLY A 92 -25.01 -8.31 11.74
CA GLY A 92 -25.94 -9.07 12.57
C GLY A 92 -26.80 -10.08 11.81
N TRP A 93 -26.39 -10.47 10.61
CA TRP A 93 -27.06 -11.49 9.81
C TRP A 93 -26.61 -12.87 10.29
N ASP A 94 -27.16 -13.26 11.38
CA ASP A 94 -26.50 -14.05 12.39
C ASP A 94 -26.29 -15.55 12.08
N VAL A 95 -26.95 -16.17 11.21
CA VAL A 95 -26.96 -17.64 11.40
C VAL A 95 -26.20 -18.43 10.35
N ARG A 96 -25.98 -17.94 9.15
CA ARG A 96 -25.32 -18.76 8.09
C ARG A 96 -24.72 -17.93 6.96
N VAL A 97 -23.89 -16.93 7.30
CA VAL A 97 -23.14 -16.23 6.23
C VAL A 97 -22.33 -17.25 5.43
N PRO A 98 -22.47 -17.31 4.10
CA PRO A 98 -21.77 -18.28 3.26
C PRO A 98 -20.25 -18.21 3.45
N ALA A 99 -19.57 -19.35 3.24
CA ALA A 99 -18.10 -19.40 3.29
C ALA A 99 -17.49 -18.44 2.24
N ALA A 100 -16.27 -17.96 2.50
CA ALA A 100 -15.59 -17.06 1.56
C ALA A 100 -15.39 -17.66 0.16
N SER A 101 -15.24 -18.99 0.05
CA SER A 101 -15.22 -19.73 -1.23
C SER A 101 -16.54 -19.58 -1.98
N THR A 102 -17.67 -19.84 -1.30
CA THR A 102 -19.01 -19.70 -1.85
C THR A 102 -19.30 -18.26 -2.31
N ILE A 103 -18.92 -17.27 -1.49
CA ILE A 103 -18.99 -15.85 -1.87
C ILE A 103 -18.16 -15.60 -3.14
N GLY A 104 -16.94 -16.17 -3.22
CA GLY A 104 -16.10 -16.08 -4.41
C GLY A 104 -16.77 -16.66 -5.66
N ASP A 105 -17.47 -17.78 -5.53
CA ASP A 105 -18.18 -18.41 -6.64
C ASP A 105 -19.42 -17.59 -7.06
N ILE A 106 -20.16 -17.02 -6.11
CA ILE A 106 -21.26 -16.09 -6.41
C ILE A 106 -20.74 -14.91 -7.23
N LEU A 107 -19.66 -14.26 -6.78
CA LEU A 107 -19.08 -13.11 -7.47
C LEU A 107 -18.54 -13.47 -8.86
N ARG A 108 -17.99 -14.68 -9.03
CA ARG A 108 -17.52 -15.16 -10.34
C ARG A 108 -18.69 -15.39 -11.30
N ARG A 109 -19.76 -16.01 -10.84
CA ARG A 109 -20.99 -16.22 -11.64
C ARG A 109 -21.64 -14.89 -12.03
N ALA A 110 -21.60 -13.90 -11.14
CA ALA A 110 -22.08 -12.54 -11.41
C ALA A 110 -21.15 -11.69 -12.29
N GLY A 111 -20.01 -12.23 -12.78
CA GLY A 111 -19.05 -11.48 -13.59
C GLY A 111 -18.27 -10.40 -12.83
N LEU A 112 -18.34 -10.39 -11.51
CA LEU A 112 -17.73 -9.37 -10.66
C LEU A 112 -16.28 -9.68 -10.23
N VAL A 113 -15.67 -10.72 -10.82
CA VAL A 113 -14.27 -11.11 -10.57
C VAL A 113 -13.44 -10.84 -11.80
N SER A 114 -12.41 -10.02 -11.69
CA SER A 114 -11.45 -9.79 -12.77
C SER A 114 -10.61 -11.05 -13.00
N THR A 115 -10.58 -11.54 -14.23
CA THR A 115 -9.77 -12.69 -14.66
C THR A 115 -8.30 -12.33 -14.91
N ARG A 116 -7.91 -11.06 -14.75
CA ARG A 116 -6.52 -10.63 -14.90
C ARG A 116 -5.64 -11.38 -13.89
N ARG A 117 -4.87 -12.35 -14.37
CA ARG A 117 -3.79 -12.96 -13.60
C ARG A 117 -2.82 -11.85 -13.17
N SER A 118 -2.88 -11.47 -11.91
CA SER A 118 -1.82 -10.67 -11.29
C SER A 118 -0.54 -11.48 -11.40
N ARG A 119 0.46 -10.99 -12.15
CA ARG A 119 1.80 -11.56 -12.06
C ARG A 119 2.18 -11.51 -10.58
N ARG A 120 2.41 -12.68 -9.97
CA ARG A 120 3.00 -12.74 -8.63
C ARG A 120 4.34 -12.02 -8.70
N ARG A 121 4.42 -10.80 -8.15
CA ARG A 121 5.70 -10.16 -7.88
C ARG A 121 6.46 -11.11 -6.96
N ARG A 122 7.67 -11.52 -7.36
CA ARG A 122 8.60 -12.21 -6.46
C ARG A 122 8.73 -11.32 -5.23
N LYS A 123 8.51 -11.89 -4.04
CA LYS A 123 8.84 -11.23 -2.79
C LYS A 123 10.37 -11.13 -2.75
N THR A 124 10.90 -9.97 -2.99
CA THR A 124 12.28 -9.66 -2.69
C THR A 124 12.32 -9.45 -1.17
N TYR A 125 12.97 -10.33 -0.46
CA TYR A 125 13.22 -10.14 0.97
C TYR A 125 14.36 -9.14 1.07
N TYR A 126 14.04 -7.94 1.55
CA TYR A 126 15.07 -6.97 1.88
C TYR A 126 15.42 -7.11 3.36
N SER A 127 16.72 -7.30 3.64
CA SER A 127 17.27 -7.45 4.98
C SER A 127 17.89 -6.16 5.52
N GLY A 128 17.34 -5.00 5.21
CA GLY A 128 17.78 -3.73 5.76
C GLY A 128 17.13 -3.45 7.13
N PRO A 129 17.80 -2.74 8.05
CA PRO A 129 17.32 -2.52 9.41
C PRO A 129 16.25 -1.40 9.48
N LEU A 130 15.09 -1.62 8.86
CA LEU A 130 13.95 -0.74 9.06
C LEU A 130 13.23 -1.10 10.38
N THR A 131 12.83 -0.07 11.11
CA THR A 131 12.10 -0.26 12.38
C THR A 131 10.76 -0.93 12.15
N GLU A 132 10.49 -2.05 12.82
CA GLU A 132 9.18 -2.69 12.81
C GLU A 132 8.21 -1.87 13.67
N ALA A 133 7.02 -1.59 13.12
CA ALA A 133 5.97 -0.90 13.86
C ALA A 133 5.26 -1.90 14.78
N ILE A 134 5.39 -1.74 16.11
CA ILE A 134 4.90 -2.70 17.11
C ILE A 134 3.74 -2.17 17.97
N TYR A 135 3.42 -0.87 17.90
CA TYR A 135 2.25 -0.22 18.54
C TYR A 135 1.83 1.01 17.72
N PRO A 136 0.63 1.58 17.98
CA PRO A 136 0.18 2.80 17.30
C PRO A 136 1.12 3.98 17.53
N ASN A 137 1.34 4.77 16.48
CA ASN A 137 2.25 5.94 16.48
C ASN A 137 3.74 5.63 16.71
N HIS A 138 4.15 4.35 16.67
CA HIS A 138 5.57 4.00 16.64
C HIS A 138 6.19 4.44 15.32
N VAL A 139 5.64 4.01 14.18
CA VAL A 139 6.14 4.39 12.85
C VAL A 139 4.98 4.85 11.97
N TRP A 140 5.02 6.10 11.51
CA TRP A 140 4.16 6.57 10.45
C TRP A 140 4.86 6.47 9.11
N ALA A 141 4.15 6.05 8.07
CA ALA A 141 4.63 6.12 6.70
C ALA A 141 4.01 7.33 5.99
N VAL A 142 4.84 8.02 5.23
CA VAL A 142 4.44 9.20 4.45
C VAL A 142 4.93 9.08 3.03
N ASP A 143 4.09 9.47 2.07
CA ASP A 143 4.45 9.41 0.65
C ASP A 143 3.48 10.25 -0.18
N TYR A 144 3.92 10.70 -1.36
CA TYR A 144 3.07 11.24 -2.40
C TYR A 144 2.60 10.12 -3.33
N LYS A 145 1.28 10.00 -3.50
CA LYS A 145 0.67 8.96 -4.36
C LYS A 145 1.04 9.08 -5.84
N GLY A 146 1.72 10.12 -6.23
CA GLY A 146 1.87 10.54 -7.61
C GLY A 146 0.67 11.39 -8.06
N TRP A 147 0.86 12.19 -9.09
CA TRP A 147 -0.10 13.21 -9.50
C TRP A 147 -1.12 12.72 -10.52
N PHE A 148 -2.25 13.40 -10.57
CA PHE A 148 -3.25 13.34 -11.64
C PHE A 148 -3.91 14.72 -11.80
N ARG A 149 -4.73 14.90 -12.82
CA ARG A 149 -5.49 16.12 -13.03
C ARG A 149 -6.94 15.95 -12.60
N THR A 150 -7.49 16.96 -11.96
CA THR A 150 -8.93 17.08 -11.71
C THR A 150 -9.65 17.50 -13.00
N GLY A 151 -11.00 17.46 -13.02
CA GLY A 151 -11.78 17.75 -14.20
C GLY A 151 -11.61 19.18 -14.77
N ASP A 152 -11.21 20.12 -13.93
CA ASP A 152 -10.83 21.50 -14.31
C ASP A 152 -9.36 21.63 -14.77
N GLY A 153 -8.65 20.52 -14.92
CA GLY A 153 -7.25 20.47 -15.39
C GLY A 153 -6.20 20.76 -14.31
N VAL A 154 -6.60 21.08 -13.09
CA VAL A 154 -5.66 21.39 -12.00
C VAL A 154 -4.94 20.11 -11.54
N ARG A 155 -3.63 20.23 -11.31
CA ARG A 155 -2.79 19.13 -10.77
C ARG A 155 -3.17 18.83 -9.33
N CYS A 156 -3.30 17.58 -9.02
CA CYS A 156 -3.52 17.06 -7.67
C CYS A 156 -2.43 16.06 -7.31
N GLU A 157 -1.69 16.36 -6.26
CA GLU A 157 -0.65 15.51 -5.68
C GLU A 157 -1.08 15.08 -4.27
N PRO A 158 -1.64 13.87 -4.11
CA PRO A 158 -2.10 13.41 -2.81
C PRO A 158 -0.92 13.09 -1.89
N LEU A 159 -0.75 13.88 -0.84
CA LEU A 159 0.09 13.55 0.30
C LEU A 159 -0.69 12.63 1.22
N THR A 160 -0.11 11.49 1.56
CA THR A 160 -0.71 10.47 2.41
C THR A 160 0.14 10.22 3.65
N ILE A 161 -0.50 10.10 4.80
CA ILE A 161 0.14 9.79 6.08
C ILE A 161 -0.64 8.64 6.72
N SER A 162 0.03 7.58 7.13
CA SER A 162 -0.60 6.42 7.76
C SER A 162 0.24 5.82 8.89
N ASP A 163 -0.41 5.32 9.92
CA ASP A 163 0.22 4.53 10.96
C ASP A 163 0.48 3.10 10.47
N LEU A 164 1.73 2.64 10.53
CA LEU A 164 2.11 1.35 9.98
C LEU A 164 1.64 0.16 10.83
N TYR A 165 1.46 0.33 12.13
CA TYR A 165 0.97 -0.73 13.00
C TYR A 165 -0.51 -1.01 12.78
N SER A 166 -1.35 -0.01 12.96
CA SER A 166 -2.80 -0.10 12.87
C SER A 166 -3.34 -0.06 11.44
N ARG A 167 -2.53 0.36 10.47
CA ARG A 167 -2.94 0.66 9.09
C ARG A 167 -3.88 1.87 8.99
N TYR A 168 -4.04 2.63 10.07
CA TYR A 168 -4.90 3.81 10.11
C TYR A 168 -4.35 4.90 9.20
N VAL A 169 -5.20 5.42 8.32
CA VAL A 169 -4.85 6.53 7.41
C VAL A 169 -5.17 7.83 8.14
N LEU A 170 -4.12 8.53 8.58
CA LEU A 170 -4.23 9.79 9.31
C LEU A 170 -4.67 10.93 8.39
N GLU A 171 -4.09 10.97 7.18
CA GLU A 171 -4.42 12.01 6.21
C GLU A 171 -4.27 11.53 4.75
N VAL A 172 -5.13 12.05 3.90
CA VAL A 172 -5.00 12.05 2.44
C VAL A 172 -5.29 13.46 1.94
N LYS A 173 -4.27 14.26 1.75
CA LYS A 173 -4.41 15.67 1.33
C LYS A 173 -4.04 15.86 -0.12
N GLY A 174 -4.99 16.32 -0.94
CA GLY A 174 -4.72 16.77 -2.31
C GLY A 174 -4.04 18.13 -2.30
N LEU A 175 -2.78 18.18 -2.71
CA LEU A 175 -1.98 19.39 -2.87
C LEU A 175 -1.81 19.69 -4.35
N ALA A 176 -1.52 20.96 -4.70
CA ALA A 176 -1.22 21.35 -6.07
C ALA A 176 0.23 20.99 -6.46
N ASP A 177 1.11 20.92 -5.48
CA ASP A 177 2.54 20.64 -5.62
C ASP A 177 3.10 19.87 -4.40
N GLN A 178 4.39 19.57 -4.45
CA GLN A 178 5.13 18.91 -3.37
C GLN A 178 6.00 19.92 -2.58
N SER A 179 5.47 21.14 -2.36
CA SER A 179 6.19 22.19 -1.65
C SER A 179 6.37 21.86 -0.16
N TYR A 180 7.42 22.44 0.43
CA TYR A 180 7.66 22.37 1.86
C TYR A 180 6.50 22.97 2.67
N GLU A 181 6.02 24.14 2.24
CA GLU A 181 4.95 24.88 2.92
C GLU A 181 3.64 24.10 2.93
N GLY A 182 3.28 23.50 1.79
CA GLY A 182 2.11 22.65 1.66
C GLY A 182 2.18 21.40 2.56
N ALA A 183 3.30 20.70 2.50
CA ALA A 183 3.54 19.52 3.36
C ALA A 183 3.55 19.91 4.84
N ARG A 184 4.27 20.97 5.20
CA ARG A 184 4.38 21.46 6.59
C ARG A 184 3.00 21.74 7.20
N GLY A 185 2.12 22.45 6.48
CA GLY A 185 0.79 22.77 6.95
C GLY A 185 -0.10 21.53 7.14
N VAL A 186 0.12 20.48 6.34
CA VAL A 186 -0.57 19.19 6.52
C VAL A 186 -0.10 18.50 7.79
N PHE A 187 1.22 18.40 8.01
CA PHE A 187 1.77 17.77 9.21
C PHE A 187 1.37 18.49 10.49
N GLU A 188 1.34 19.82 10.50
CA GLU A 188 0.91 20.59 11.67
C GLU A 188 -0.50 20.20 12.10
N ARG A 189 -1.46 20.14 11.17
CA ARG A 189 -2.84 19.70 11.46
C ARG A 189 -2.91 18.26 11.94
N VAL A 190 -2.16 17.35 11.29
CA VAL A 190 -2.13 15.94 11.66
C VAL A 190 -1.52 15.76 13.05
N PHE A 191 -0.49 16.51 13.39
CA PHE A 191 0.13 16.48 14.72
C PHE A 191 -0.79 17.07 15.81
N GLU A 192 -1.54 18.13 15.48
CA GLU A 192 -2.57 18.70 16.39
C GLU A 192 -3.66 17.68 16.69
N GLU A 193 -4.13 16.96 15.67
CA GLU A 193 -5.24 16.02 15.78
C GLU A 193 -4.84 14.68 16.44
N TYR A 194 -3.70 14.12 16.05
CA TYR A 194 -3.29 12.76 16.44
C TYR A 194 -2.10 12.69 17.39
N GLY A 195 -1.40 13.79 17.62
CA GLY A 195 -0.13 13.85 18.35
C GLY A 195 1.06 13.44 17.49
N LEU A 196 2.24 13.31 18.12
CA LEU A 196 3.51 13.05 17.44
C LEU A 196 3.84 11.55 17.41
N PRO A 197 4.28 10.99 16.27
CA PRO A 197 4.86 9.64 16.22
C PRO A 197 6.29 9.63 16.74
N GLU A 198 6.85 8.46 16.93
CA GLU A 198 8.28 8.31 17.24
C GLU A 198 9.14 8.38 15.98
N ILE A 199 8.68 7.77 14.91
CA ILE A 199 9.40 7.67 13.63
C ILE A 199 8.47 8.06 12.48
N ILE A 200 9.02 8.83 11.53
CA ILE A 200 8.39 9.04 10.22
C ILE A 200 9.27 8.41 9.15
N ARG A 201 8.70 7.41 8.47
CA ARG A 201 9.31 6.73 7.33
C ARG A 201 8.84 7.37 6.04
N SER A 202 9.79 7.76 5.19
CA SER A 202 9.52 8.33 3.86
C SER A 202 10.44 7.75 2.79
N ASP A 203 10.17 8.06 1.54
CA ASP A 203 11.14 7.91 0.48
C ASP A 203 12.24 9.00 0.58
N ASN A 204 13.22 8.95 -0.35
CA ASN A 204 14.29 9.93 -0.44
C ASN A 204 13.92 11.15 -1.31
N GLY A 205 12.65 11.34 -1.60
CA GLY A 205 12.15 12.46 -2.41
C GLY A 205 11.90 13.73 -1.61
N GLY A 206 11.94 14.89 -2.28
CA GLY A 206 11.45 16.12 -1.68
C GLY A 206 9.92 16.06 -1.45
N PRO A 207 9.41 16.71 -0.40
CA PRO A 207 10.09 17.57 0.57
C PRO A 207 10.67 16.83 1.80
N PHE A 208 10.60 15.48 1.85
CA PHE A 208 10.94 14.69 3.04
C PHE A 208 12.44 14.57 3.25
N ALA A 209 13.18 14.37 2.17
CA ALA A 209 14.62 14.21 2.16
C ALA A 209 15.29 15.21 1.19
N SER A 210 16.62 15.34 1.30
CA SER A 210 17.43 16.16 0.41
C SER A 210 18.75 15.46 0.07
N ARG A 211 19.55 16.08 -0.82
CA ARG A 211 20.93 15.66 -1.08
C ARG A 211 21.94 16.31 -0.13
N GLY A 212 21.48 17.13 0.82
CA GLY A 212 22.32 17.80 1.80
C GLY A 212 22.85 16.87 2.88
N ALA A 213 23.52 17.45 3.87
CA ALA A 213 24.14 16.76 4.99
C ALA A 213 23.13 15.85 5.72
N GLY A 214 23.53 14.61 5.96
CA GLY A 214 22.67 13.58 6.58
C GLY A 214 21.40 13.23 5.80
N GLY A 215 21.25 13.68 4.52
CA GLY A 215 20.04 13.47 3.74
C GLY A 215 18.84 14.32 4.18
N LEU A 216 19.04 15.22 5.14
CA LEU A 216 17.96 15.98 5.78
C LEU A 216 17.45 17.13 4.91
N SER A 217 16.13 17.26 4.84
CA SER A 217 15.40 18.43 4.33
C SER A 217 14.99 19.37 5.48
N ARG A 218 14.47 20.55 5.15
CA ARG A 218 13.86 21.45 6.15
C ARG A 218 12.73 20.76 6.94
N LEU A 219 11.98 19.88 6.30
CA LEU A 219 10.87 19.15 6.92
C LEU A 219 11.39 18.10 7.90
N SER A 220 12.36 17.28 7.51
CA SER A 220 12.94 16.27 8.39
C SER A 220 13.77 16.87 9.53
N VAL A 221 14.45 18.00 9.32
CA VAL A 221 15.06 18.76 10.43
C VAL A 221 14.00 19.19 11.44
N TRP A 222 12.87 19.70 10.99
CA TRP A 222 11.78 20.04 11.90
C TRP A 222 11.23 18.83 12.65
N TRP A 223 11.10 17.65 12.02
CA TRP A 223 10.71 16.43 12.72
C TRP A 223 11.69 16.08 13.85
N VAL A 224 13.00 16.16 13.59
CA VAL A 224 14.03 15.92 14.62
C VAL A 224 13.87 16.90 15.78
N LEU A 225 13.63 18.18 15.51
CA LEU A 225 13.37 19.19 16.55
C LEU A 225 12.13 18.88 17.39
N LEU A 226 11.15 18.15 16.84
CA LEU A 226 9.98 17.65 17.56
C LEU A 226 10.25 16.31 18.28
N GLY A 227 11.46 15.78 18.19
CA GLY A 227 11.84 14.48 18.75
C GLY A 227 11.26 13.31 17.94
N ILE A 228 11.04 13.50 16.65
CA ILE A 228 10.61 12.46 15.70
C ILE A 228 11.84 12.04 14.90
N LYS A 229 12.12 10.74 14.84
CA LYS A 229 13.23 10.19 14.04
C LYS A 229 12.82 10.05 12.57
N PRO A 230 13.47 10.71 11.61
CA PRO A 230 13.26 10.43 10.19
C PRO A 230 13.93 9.08 9.84
N GLU A 231 13.21 8.27 9.08
CA GLU A 231 13.70 6.98 8.56
C GLU A 231 13.46 6.94 7.04
N PHE A 232 14.55 6.87 6.27
CA PHE A 232 14.48 6.88 4.82
C PHE A 232 14.60 5.46 4.26
N ILE A 233 13.71 5.10 3.33
CA ILE A 233 13.82 3.82 2.63
C ILE A 233 15.04 3.81 1.71
N ALA A 234 15.65 2.64 1.50
CA ALA A 234 16.78 2.53 0.60
C ALA A 234 16.36 2.83 -0.86
N LYS A 235 17.24 3.51 -1.62
CA LYS A 235 16.98 3.82 -3.03
C LYS A 235 16.76 2.54 -3.83
N GLY A 236 15.70 2.52 -4.64
CA GLY A 236 15.36 1.36 -5.47
C GLY A 236 14.68 0.20 -4.72
N HIS A 237 14.31 0.38 -3.45
CA HIS A 237 13.66 -0.62 -2.60
C HIS A 237 12.23 -0.22 -2.19
N PRO A 238 11.30 -0.06 -3.16
CA PRO A 238 9.92 0.34 -2.86
C PRO A 238 9.20 -0.68 -1.97
N GLU A 239 9.62 -1.94 -1.97
CA GLU A 239 9.06 -2.98 -1.10
C GLU A 239 9.18 -2.67 0.39
N GLN A 240 10.13 -1.82 0.79
CA GLN A 240 10.27 -1.34 2.18
C GLN A 240 9.08 -0.49 2.62
N ASN A 241 8.32 0.08 1.68
CA ASN A 241 7.07 0.80 1.92
C ASN A 241 5.84 0.05 1.38
N GLY A 242 5.95 -1.27 1.18
CA GLY A 242 4.94 -2.10 0.52
C GLY A 242 3.54 -2.08 1.17
N VAL A 243 3.46 -1.76 2.45
CA VAL A 243 2.18 -1.54 3.16
C VAL A 243 1.51 -0.28 2.67
N HIS A 244 2.25 0.80 2.62
CA HIS A 244 1.78 2.10 2.16
C HIS A 244 1.45 2.08 0.66
N GLU A 245 2.28 1.43 -0.16
CA GLU A 245 1.98 1.20 -1.58
C GLU A 245 0.66 0.46 -1.82
N ARG A 246 0.36 -0.55 -0.99
CA ARG A 246 -0.91 -1.28 -1.08
C ARG A 246 -2.11 -0.38 -0.76
N MET A 247 -1.98 0.50 0.21
CA MET A 247 -2.98 1.53 0.51
C MET A 247 -3.15 2.46 -0.70
N HIS A 248 -2.07 2.92 -1.31
CA HIS A 248 -2.07 3.73 -2.52
C HIS A 248 -2.78 3.07 -3.71
N LEU A 249 -2.60 1.76 -3.91
CA LEU A 249 -3.34 1.03 -4.96
C LEU A 249 -4.85 1.06 -4.72
N THR A 250 -5.27 0.99 -3.46
CA THR A 250 -6.68 1.08 -3.08
C THR A 250 -7.22 2.49 -3.29
N LEU A 251 -6.51 3.49 -2.77
CA LEU A 251 -6.82 4.92 -2.96
C LEU A 251 -6.99 5.28 -4.44
N LYS A 252 -6.06 4.83 -5.29
CA LYS A 252 -6.13 5.06 -6.73
C LYS A 252 -7.42 4.52 -7.34
N LYS A 253 -7.79 3.28 -7.02
CA LYS A 253 -8.96 2.63 -7.61
C LYS A 253 -10.28 3.22 -7.11
N GLU A 254 -10.33 3.62 -5.85
CA GLU A 254 -11.59 3.95 -5.18
C GLU A 254 -11.85 5.46 -5.11
N ALA A 255 -10.79 6.29 -5.12
CA ALA A 255 -10.94 7.73 -4.90
C ALA A 255 -10.33 8.64 -5.96
N THR A 256 -9.54 8.13 -6.92
CA THR A 256 -8.94 8.98 -7.95
C THR A 256 -9.48 8.73 -9.36
N ILE A 257 -10.22 7.64 -9.58
CA ILE A 257 -10.78 7.28 -10.89
C ILE A 257 -12.29 7.03 -10.78
N PRO A 258 -13.11 7.84 -11.49
CA PRO A 258 -12.77 9.06 -12.19
C PRO A 258 -12.35 10.19 -11.22
N ALA A 259 -11.54 11.14 -11.67
CA ALA A 259 -11.17 12.29 -10.86
C ALA A 259 -12.40 13.19 -10.60
N ALA A 260 -12.40 13.93 -9.48
CA ALA A 260 -13.45 14.93 -9.20
C ALA A 260 -13.28 16.16 -10.09
N ARG A 261 -14.32 17.01 -10.15
CA ARG A 261 -14.33 18.21 -10.98
C ARG A 261 -13.19 19.17 -10.63
N ASN A 262 -12.86 19.34 -9.36
CA ASN A 262 -11.83 20.25 -8.86
C ASN A 262 -11.18 19.72 -7.57
N LEU A 263 -10.13 20.37 -7.08
CA LEU A 263 -9.40 19.96 -5.87
C LEU A 263 -10.30 19.88 -4.62
N ARG A 264 -11.24 20.82 -4.43
CA ARG A 264 -12.18 20.79 -3.30
C ARG A 264 -13.09 19.55 -3.35
N GLY A 265 -13.59 19.23 -4.54
CA GLY A 265 -14.38 18.02 -4.76
C GLY A 265 -13.56 16.75 -4.57
N GLN A 266 -12.27 16.78 -4.98
CA GLN A 266 -11.34 15.68 -4.81
C GLN A 266 -11.03 15.45 -3.34
N GLN A 267 -10.82 16.52 -2.55
CA GLN A 267 -10.61 16.40 -1.11
C GLN A 267 -11.80 15.74 -0.41
N ARG A 268 -13.04 16.14 -0.70
CA ARG A 268 -14.22 15.47 -0.14
C ARG A 268 -14.30 13.98 -0.47
N ARG A 269 -13.76 13.55 -1.63
CA ARG A 269 -13.64 12.11 -1.98
C ARG A 269 -12.58 11.42 -1.13
N PHE A 270 -11.45 12.08 -0.91
CA PHE A 270 -10.38 11.55 -0.07
C PHE A 270 -10.85 11.41 1.38
N ASP A 271 -11.56 12.41 1.91
CA ASP A 271 -12.07 12.39 3.29
C ASP A 271 -13.04 11.22 3.49
N ARG A 272 -14.01 11.04 2.58
CA ARG A 272 -14.96 9.92 2.63
C ARG A 272 -14.26 8.56 2.47
N TRP A 273 -13.27 8.48 1.57
CA TRP A 273 -12.50 7.27 1.37
C TRP A 273 -11.67 6.93 2.62
N ARG A 274 -11.07 7.93 3.27
CA ARG A 274 -10.30 7.77 4.51
C ARG A 274 -11.18 7.25 5.63
N GLU A 275 -12.36 7.83 5.81
CA GLU A 275 -13.36 7.38 6.79
C GLU A 275 -13.76 5.92 6.53
N GLU A 276 -14.15 5.59 5.30
CA GLU A 276 -14.53 4.23 4.91
C GLU A 276 -13.37 3.23 5.10
N PHE A 277 -12.15 3.64 4.76
CA PHE A 277 -10.96 2.80 4.92
C PHE A 277 -10.66 2.51 6.39
N ASN A 278 -10.79 3.49 7.26
CA ASN A 278 -10.48 3.39 8.68
C ASN A 278 -11.58 2.69 9.48
N GLU A 279 -12.86 3.03 9.23
CA GLU A 279 -13.97 2.59 10.08
C GLU A 279 -14.61 1.28 9.61
N ASN A 280 -14.69 1.07 8.30
CA ASN A 280 -15.50 -0.02 7.75
C ASN A 280 -14.68 -1.14 7.10
N ARG A 281 -13.50 -0.82 6.57
CA ARG A 281 -12.71 -1.78 5.79
C ARG A 281 -12.05 -2.84 6.66
N PRO A 282 -12.37 -4.16 6.52
CA PRO A 282 -11.65 -5.21 7.21
C PRO A 282 -10.25 -5.42 6.63
N HIS A 283 -9.26 -5.64 7.48
CA HIS A 283 -7.88 -5.90 7.07
C HIS A 283 -7.41 -7.30 7.50
N GLU A 284 -7.00 -8.13 6.53
CA GLU A 284 -6.50 -9.49 6.82
C GLU A 284 -5.29 -9.47 7.76
N ALA A 285 -4.38 -8.49 7.58
CA ALA A 285 -3.22 -8.31 8.46
C ALA A 285 -3.61 -7.92 9.90
N LEU A 286 -4.79 -7.37 10.12
CA LEU A 286 -5.34 -7.04 11.44
C LEU A 286 -6.36 -8.09 11.93
N ARG A 287 -6.30 -9.32 11.42
CA ARG A 287 -7.28 -10.38 11.73
C ARG A 287 -8.71 -9.92 11.46
N MET A 288 -8.93 -9.31 10.31
CA MET A 288 -10.20 -8.73 9.85
C MET A 288 -10.71 -7.51 10.64
N LYS A 289 -10.02 -7.05 11.66
CA LYS A 289 -10.38 -5.78 12.33
C LYS A 289 -10.18 -4.60 11.39
N THR A 290 -10.87 -3.50 11.68
CA THR A 290 -10.67 -2.21 10.99
C THR A 290 -9.46 -1.48 11.57
N PRO A 291 -8.84 -0.55 10.84
CA PRO A 291 -7.78 0.29 11.36
C PRO A 291 -8.17 1.04 12.65
N SER A 292 -9.37 1.63 12.71
CA SER A 292 -9.88 2.35 13.88
C SER A 292 -9.95 1.49 15.15
N GLN A 293 -10.26 0.19 15.02
CA GLN A 293 -10.25 -0.75 16.14
C GLN A 293 -8.85 -1.05 16.69
N LYS A 294 -7.79 -0.62 16.01
CA LYS A 294 -6.40 -0.86 16.36
C LYS A 294 -5.60 0.41 16.62
N TYR A 295 -6.14 1.56 16.21
CA TYR A 295 -5.48 2.84 16.38
C TYR A 295 -5.90 3.52 17.69
N SER A 296 -4.96 4.23 18.29
CA SER A 296 -5.19 5.19 19.37
C SER A 296 -4.28 6.39 19.16
N GLY A 297 -4.72 7.59 19.54
CA GLY A 297 -3.91 8.80 19.43
C GLY A 297 -2.62 8.73 20.23
N SER A 298 -1.62 9.49 19.84
CA SER A 298 -0.35 9.57 20.56
C SER A 298 -0.50 10.34 21.88
N SER A 299 0.22 9.90 22.91
CA SER A 299 0.35 10.64 24.17
C SER A 299 1.26 11.87 24.01
N ARG A 300 2.12 11.90 22.99
CA ARG A 300 3.01 13.02 22.68
C ARG A 300 2.22 14.13 21.97
N ARG A 301 1.71 15.08 22.74
CA ARG A 301 0.89 16.18 22.22
C ARG A 301 1.71 17.18 21.40
N TYR A 302 1.08 17.80 20.43
CA TYR A 302 1.62 18.91 19.65
C TYR A 302 0.61 20.07 19.71
N GLU A 303 1.08 21.26 20.02
CA GLU A 303 0.28 22.49 20.06
C GLU A 303 0.90 23.54 19.13
N ARG A 304 0.13 24.06 18.20
CA ARG A 304 0.60 25.07 17.26
C ARG A 304 0.93 26.36 18.01
N GLY A 305 2.06 26.98 17.68
CA GLY A 305 2.50 28.22 18.32
C GLY A 305 3.19 28.04 19.67
N VAL A 306 3.14 26.86 20.27
CA VAL A 306 3.91 26.53 21.47
C VAL A 306 5.28 26.01 21.06
N ASN A 307 6.29 26.18 21.92
CA ASN A 307 7.62 25.63 21.67
C ASN A 307 7.64 24.12 21.95
N ASN A 308 7.23 23.33 20.95
CA ASN A 308 7.26 21.87 21.02
C ASN A 308 8.65 21.27 20.77
N LYS A 309 9.69 22.09 20.67
CA LYS A 309 11.03 21.62 20.34
C LYS A 309 11.60 20.79 21.48
N LYS A 310 12.06 19.60 21.17
CA LYS A 310 12.88 18.78 22.05
C LYS A 310 14.15 19.57 22.40
N GLN A 311 14.48 19.65 23.66
CA GLN A 311 15.79 20.13 24.08
C GLN A 311 16.81 19.07 23.67
N ILE A 312 17.65 19.40 22.69
CA ILE A 312 18.77 18.55 22.28
C ILE A 312 19.92 18.84 23.24
N ASN A 313 20.22 17.88 24.10
CA ASN A 313 21.37 17.95 25.01
C ASN A 313 22.50 17.16 24.36
N TYR A 314 23.62 17.83 24.17
CA TYR A 314 24.83 17.21 23.67
C TYR A 314 25.71 16.81 24.85
N PRO A 315 26.40 15.66 24.81
CA PRO A 315 27.30 15.22 25.90
C PRO A 315 28.41 16.19 26.17
N ASP A 316 28.89 16.27 27.43
CA ASP A 316 30.04 17.05 27.78
C ASP A 316 31.28 16.57 27.03
N GLY A 317 32.15 17.51 26.66
CA GLY A 317 33.40 17.23 25.92
C GLY A 317 33.28 17.28 24.40
N TYR A 318 32.07 17.52 23.87
CA TYR A 318 31.87 17.77 22.44
C TYR A 318 31.74 19.27 22.15
N GLU A 319 32.20 19.68 20.95
CA GLU A 319 32.07 21.08 20.56
C GLU A 319 30.70 21.32 19.89
N VAL A 320 29.91 22.26 20.44
CA VAL A 320 28.63 22.63 19.89
C VAL A 320 28.75 23.93 19.10
N ARG A 321 28.21 23.96 17.88
CA ARG A 321 28.19 25.15 17.01
C ARG A 321 26.77 25.39 16.47
N ARG A 322 26.38 26.68 16.43
CA ARG A 322 25.13 27.09 15.78
C ARG A 322 25.37 27.28 14.26
N VAL A 323 24.54 26.64 13.46
CA VAL A 323 24.53 26.85 12.02
C VAL A 323 23.94 28.23 11.74
N ARG A 324 24.68 29.07 11.04
CA ARG A 324 24.29 30.45 10.70
C ARG A 324 23.20 30.48 9.63
N THR A 325 22.65 31.67 9.35
CA THR A 325 21.59 31.90 8.35
C THR A 325 22.02 31.58 6.92
N ASN A 326 23.33 31.52 6.64
CA ASN A 326 23.89 31.07 5.35
C ASN A 326 24.21 29.56 5.30
N GLY A 327 23.82 28.78 6.30
CA GLY A 327 24.07 27.34 6.35
C GLY A 327 25.49 26.95 6.81
N GLU A 328 26.28 27.87 7.35
CA GLU A 328 27.67 27.66 7.74
C GLU A 328 27.88 27.66 9.24
N ILE A 329 28.93 26.98 9.68
CA ILE A 329 29.55 27.14 11.04
C ILE A 329 30.92 27.77 10.92
N LYS A 330 31.45 28.35 12.03
CA LYS A 330 32.82 28.73 12.16
C LYS A 330 33.61 27.58 12.82
N TRP A 331 34.64 27.06 12.10
CA TRP A 331 35.52 25.99 12.58
C TRP A 331 36.96 26.32 12.26
N MET A 332 37.83 26.22 13.25
CA MET A 332 39.27 26.53 13.13
C MET A 332 39.56 27.84 12.36
N GLY A 333 38.84 28.93 12.71
CA GLY A 333 38.95 30.21 12.03
C GLY A 333 38.31 30.33 10.66
N ARG A 334 37.84 29.23 10.06
CA ARG A 334 37.28 29.16 8.70
C ARG A 334 35.76 28.96 8.73
N ARG A 335 35.08 29.32 7.62
CA ARG A 335 33.65 29.04 7.43
C ARG A 335 33.48 27.69 6.75
N ARG A 336 32.60 26.86 7.30
CA ARG A 336 32.32 25.53 6.80
C ARG A 336 30.83 25.40 6.53
N PHE A 337 30.45 25.09 5.29
CA PHE A 337 29.08 24.88 4.91
C PHE A 337 28.58 23.54 5.41
N ILE A 338 27.51 23.55 6.19
CA ILE A 338 26.86 22.35 6.73
C ILE A 338 25.59 22.02 5.95
N GLY A 339 24.72 23.01 5.67
CA GLY A 339 23.53 22.82 4.88
C GLY A 339 22.43 23.84 5.16
N ASP A 340 21.70 24.22 4.09
CA ASP A 340 20.61 25.18 4.21
C ASP A 340 19.43 24.71 5.05
N ALA A 341 19.19 23.41 5.10
CA ALA A 341 18.12 22.83 5.90
C ALA A 341 18.36 22.98 7.42
N LEU A 342 19.61 23.14 7.82
CA LEU A 342 20.05 23.18 9.22
C LEU A 342 20.23 24.60 9.78
N LYS A 343 19.81 25.64 9.04
CA LYS A 343 19.91 27.06 9.50
C LYS A 343 19.29 27.25 10.88
N GLY A 344 20.06 27.86 11.76
CA GLY A 344 19.61 28.20 13.12
C GLY A 344 19.67 27.08 14.15
N VAL A 345 19.93 25.83 13.75
CA VAL A 345 20.04 24.71 14.71
C VAL A 345 21.46 24.60 15.27
N LEU A 346 21.58 23.92 16.40
CA LEU A 346 22.87 23.54 17.00
C LEU A 346 23.30 22.19 16.42
N VAL A 347 24.57 22.05 16.08
CA VAL A 347 25.21 20.80 15.67
C VAL A 347 26.36 20.48 16.59
N GLU A 348 26.63 19.23 16.80
CA GLU A 348 27.71 18.70 17.60
C GLU A 348 28.89 18.29 16.73
N ILE A 349 30.10 18.56 17.17
CA ILE A 349 31.33 18.17 16.51
C ILE A 349 32.09 17.25 17.43
N LYS A 350 32.23 15.99 17.02
CA LYS A 350 32.92 14.94 17.74
C LYS A 350 34.31 14.71 17.11
N LYS A 351 35.37 14.83 17.89
CA LYS A 351 36.70 14.44 17.43
C LYS A 351 36.79 12.93 17.27
N VAL A 352 37.23 12.47 16.12
CA VAL A 352 37.50 11.05 15.80
C VAL A 352 38.99 10.77 15.94
N GLU A 353 39.81 11.61 15.31
CA GLU A 353 41.26 11.59 15.35
C GLU A 353 41.81 13.00 15.07
N ASP A 354 43.13 13.17 15.09
CA ASP A 354 43.73 14.48 14.83
C ASP A 354 43.40 14.97 13.42
N GLY A 355 42.79 16.15 13.33
CA GLY A 355 42.36 16.75 12.06
C GLY A 355 41.11 16.16 11.45
N HIS A 356 40.46 15.15 12.08
CA HIS A 356 39.22 14.54 11.59
C HIS A 356 38.14 14.56 12.68
N HIS A 357 36.98 15.05 12.31
CA HIS A 357 35.83 15.21 13.19
C HIS A 357 34.55 14.72 12.47
N GLN A 358 33.57 14.29 13.24
CA GLN A 358 32.25 13.98 12.78
C GLN A 358 31.26 15.02 13.26
N VAL A 359 30.35 15.45 12.37
CA VAL A 359 29.33 16.45 12.71
C VAL A 359 27.97 15.77 12.82
N TYR A 360 27.29 16.00 13.95
CA TYR A 360 25.99 15.40 14.25
C TYR A 360 24.92 16.47 14.46
N PHE A 361 23.70 16.12 14.13
CA PHE A 361 22.49 16.81 14.52
C PHE A 361 21.58 15.84 15.27
N ASP A 362 21.44 16.01 16.58
CA ASP A 362 20.87 15.00 17.47
C ASP A 362 21.65 13.67 17.28
N SER A 363 20.98 12.58 16.98
CA SER A 363 21.61 11.27 16.71
C SER A 363 22.02 11.04 15.24
N ILE A 364 21.85 12.02 14.37
CA ILE A 364 22.06 11.88 12.93
C ILE A 364 23.43 12.40 12.53
N LEU A 365 24.26 11.51 11.98
CA LEU A 365 25.55 11.89 11.41
C LEU A 365 25.33 12.67 10.09
N LEU A 366 25.80 13.91 10.08
CA LEU A 366 25.68 14.83 8.94
C LEU A 366 26.81 14.64 7.93
N GLY A 367 28.01 14.27 8.38
CA GLY A 367 29.18 14.07 7.55
C GLY A 367 30.48 14.21 8.34
N ASP A 368 31.59 14.02 7.64
CA ASP A 368 32.94 14.16 8.18
C ASP A 368 33.48 15.55 7.92
N LEU A 369 34.15 16.15 8.93
CA LEU A 369 34.76 17.45 8.88
C LEU A 369 36.28 17.29 9.07
N TYR A 370 37.04 17.66 8.05
CA TYR A 370 38.50 17.63 8.12
C TYR A 370 39.08 19.05 8.23
N ASP A 371 40.07 19.23 9.08
CA ASP A 371 40.70 20.55 9.31
C ASP A 371 41.42 21.06 8.08
N ILE A 372 41.96 20.14 7.26
CA ILE A 372 42.64 20.47 6.00
C ILE A 372 41.68 20.99 4.92
N ASP A 373 40.39 20.65 5.00
CA ASP A 373 39.43 21.04 3.96
C ASP A 373 39.07 22.51 4.07
N TYR A 374 38.78 23.13 2.90
CA TYR A 374 38.33 24.53 2.81
C TYR A 374 36.80 24.62 2.61
N LYS A 375 36.15 23.54 2.16
CA LYS A 375 34.71 23.49 1.89
C LYS A 375 34.03 22.46 2.79
N GLY A 376 32.80 22.72 3.16
CA GLY A 376 31.80 21.89 3.80
C GLY A 376 32.20 20.57 4.49
N LEU A 377 31.19 19.70 4.60
CA LEU A 377 31.36 18.33 5.11
C LEU A 377 31.65 17.38 3.94
N ARG A 378 32.47 16.37 4.17
CA ARG A 378 32.55 15.21 3.28
C ARG A 378 31.36 14.29 3.59
N PRO A 379 30.66 13.75 2.58
CA PRO A 379 29.60 12.78 2.82
C PRO A 379 30.17 11.51 3.46
N VAL A 380 29.40 10.91 4.36
CA VAL A 380 29.76 9.62 4.96
C VAL A 380 29.76 8.55 3.87
N VAL A 381 30.90 7.89 3.70
CA VAL A 381 31.03 6.76 2.75
C VAL A 381 30.17 5.61 3.27
N GLY A 382 29.18 5.19 2.49
CA GLY A 382 28.25 4.11 2.84
C GLY A 382 26.77 4.49 2.92
N VAL A 383 26.42 5.78 3.03
CA VAL A 383 25.02 6.23 3.02
C VAL A 383 24.54 6.63 1.60
N HIS A 384 25.45 6.90 0.65
CA HIS A 384 25.14 7.39 -0.68
C HIS A 384 25.98 6.81 -1.84
N GLU A 385 26.62 5.65 -1.70
CA GLU A 385 27.36 5.03 -2.82
C GLU A 385 26.43 4.31 -3.80
N SER A 386 25.72 5.03 -4.66
CA SER A 386 25.19 4.44 -5.90
C SER A 386 25.14 5.38 -7.12
N ASN A 387 25.72 6.59 -7.06
CA ASN A 387 25.65 7.53 -8.19
C ASN A 387 26.97 8.21 -8.61
N ALA A 388 28.14 7.73 -8.17
CA ALA A 388 29.40 8.34 -8.56
C ALA A 388 30.15 7.62 -9.73
N ARG A 389 29.56 6.58 -10.35
CA ARG A 389 30.19 5.91 -11.50
C ARG A 389 29.22 5.71 -12.65
N LYS A 390 28.84 6.81 -13.31
CA LYS A 390 28.38 6.80 -14.72
C LYS A 390 28.64 8.19 -15.31
N GLY A 391 29.86 8.45 -15.66
CA GLY A 391 30.28 9.71 -16.29
C GLY A 391 31.72 9.70 -16.74
N GLU A 392 32.22 8.57 -17.20
CA GLU A 392 33.40 8.50 -18.04
C GLU A 392 33.14 7.43 -19.11
N LYS A 393 32.68 7.88 -20.23
CA LYS A 393 32.93 7.24 -21.52
C LYS A 393 33.47 8.33 -22.43
N VAL A 394 34.72 8.06 -22.81
CA VAL A 394 35.49 8.61 -23.92
C VAL A 394 34.62 8.81 -25.15
#